data_7542e63641f415080f847a2639897737
#
_entry.id   7542e63641f415080f847a2639897737
#
_cell.length_a   1.000
_cell.length_b   1.000
_cell.length_c   1.000
_cell.angle_alpha   90.00
_cell.angle_beta   90.00
_cell.angle_gamma   90.00
#
_symmetry.space_group_name_H-M   'P 1'
#
loop_
_entity.id
_entity.type
_entity.pdbx_description
1 polymer ?
#
loop_
_entity_poly.entity_id
_entity_poly.type
_entity_poly.pdbx_seq_one_letter_code
_entity_poly.pdbx_strand_id
1 'polypeptide(L)'
;MTATTVSSTRNYDLIGFGDEVPGVLALVSASREFQRRSQRKPRSLLMFKGNSRQGIGGHLVRGGLAYLDRSCVPADVRQANKLPTFGDPCFLYKEFLRRSQVQQIALDPVKADTALRAMLQDAAVDLVSQIEIRSVLMEGSRIRGIQTDRGETYLAPQFIDSTVNAELAQMAGVRKLRGFETFGLPESELPVTLVFETVGLTPQRLKEIEFNFLKRFCDSSDAVAQNSILMAAGKNERVAAQLKAELEDSWNKSRTMHIGQDFIDVRCRALSIAFHAFRGRALSLKGSGFILDQANIAILSSERLSWNALMFFATGSQAEALARGDAKPTSLMLEEMRHLDRWFKSLGATSTKAFSELYIRHAGNVIDVVAPLSGAQMLQGGIAAQEALGTFGYHLDVRGGIDGLGPKALEQGLTSISFHHPPLFNIGIQHALMRHVPNLAVVSPASGFEGYGCAAGRIIEFNAAVGQGLGIAAAIALQTGRHLATIRNLEVRRVLEQTSQLSKIYGRAHAHEATRLAKFETTLADVMIA
;
A
#
# COMPACT_ATOMS: atom_id res chain seq x y z
N MET A 1 32.47 -26.82 -23.73
CA MET A 1 31.52 -27.76 -23.14
C MET A 1 30.35 -26.92 -22.66
N THR A 2 29.26 -26.87 -23.40
CA THR A 2 28.01 -26.24 -23.03
C THR A 2 27.34 -27.13 -21.98
N ALA A 3 27.32 -26.66 -20.72
CA ALA A 3 26.58 -27.34 -19.66
C ALA A 3 25.10 -27.35 -20.07
N THR A 4 24.58 -28.53 -20.37
CA THR A 4 23.17 -28.77 -20.59
C THR A 4 22.50 -28.52 -19.23
N THR A 5 21.92 -27.33 -19.01
CA THR A 5 21.08 -27.05 -17.86
C THR A 5 19.88 -27.98 -17.97
N VAL A 6 19.83 -29.01 -17.12
CA VAL A 6 18.67 -29.87 -16.96
C VAL A 6 17.54 -28.96 -16.43
N SER A 7 16.60 -28.61 -17.29
CA SER A 7 15.42 -27.86 -16.92
C SER A 7 14.61 -28.70 -15.91
N SER A 8 14.66 -28.34 -14.63
CA SER A 8 13.86 -29.01 -13.62
C SER A 8 12.44 -28.48 -13.64
N THR A 9 11.46 -29.36 -13.89
CA THR A 9 10.04 -29.00 -13.80
C THR A 9 9.47 -29.45 -12.45
N ARG A 10 8.79 -28.54 -11.76
CA ARG A 10 8.14 -28.81 -10.47
C ARG A 10 6.65 -28.49 -10.55
N ASN A 11 5.82 -29.32 -9.97
CA ASN A 11 4.37 -29.16 -9.97
C ASN A 11 3.88 -28.73 -8.59
N TYR A 12 3.01 -27.75 -8.59
CA TYR A 12 2.32 -27.23 -7.42
C TYR A 12 0.81 -27.19 -7.63
N ASP A 13 0.02 -27.07 -6.57
CA ASP A 13 -1.42 -26.84 -6.63
C ASP A 13 -1.70 -25.32 -6.78
N LEU A 14 -0.87 -24.48 -6.16
CA LEU A 14 -1.01 -23.01 -6.16
C LEU A 14 0.36 -22.33 -6.13
N ILE A 15 0.54 -21.32 -6.97
CA ILE A 15 1.74 -20.48 -6.95
C ILE A 15 1.35 -19.03 -6.67
N GLY A 16 1.98 -18.42 -5.67
CA GLY A 16 1.99 -16.98 -5.43
C GLY A 16 3.28 -16.35 -5.96
N PHE A 17 3.18 -15.26 -6.71
CA PHE A 17 4.30 -14.45 -7.14
C PHE A 17 4.24 -13.06 -6.51
N GLY A 18 5.31 -12.67 -5.82
CA GLY A 18 5.34 -11.50 -4.93
C GLY A 18 5.04 -11.88 -3.48
N ASP A 19 5.76 -11.24 -2.56
CA ASP A 19 5.67 -11.55 -1.12
C ASP A 19 5.04 -10.42 -0.29
N GLU A 20 4.26 -9.54 -0.93
CA GLU A 20 3.45 -8.58 -0.18
C GLU A 20 2.49 -9.32 0.77
N VAL A 21 2.27 -8.75 1.95
CA VAL A 21 1.50 -9.40 3.02
C VAL A 21 0.15 -9.97 2.55
N PRO A 22 -0.65 -9.27 1.72
CA PRO A 22 -1.91 -9.81 1.21
C PRO A 22 -1.75 -11.11 0.43
N GLY A 23 -0.71 -11.23 -0.40
CA GLY A 23 -0.39 -12.44 -1.16
C GLY A 23 0.04 -13.60 -0.26
N VAL A 24 0.88 -13.32 0.74
CA VAL A 24 1.27 -14.32 1.76
C VAL A 24 0.03 -14.83 2.49
N LEU A 25 -0.86 -13.93 2.94
CA LEU A 25 -2.10 -14.32 3.61
C LEU A 25 -3.06 -15.10 2.69
N ALA A 26 -3.05 -14.81 1.38
CA ALA A 26 -3.83 -15.58 0.41
C ALA A 26 -3.33 -17.03 0.30
N LEU A 27 -2.01 -17.26 0.24
CA LEU A 27 -1.45 -18.62 0.25
C LEU A 27 -1.74 -19.37 1.53
N VAL A 28 -1.61 -18.71 2.69
CA VAL A 28 -1.96 -19.29 4.01
C VAL A 28 -3.44 -19.66 4.07
N SER A 29 -4.32 -18.75 3.60
CA SER A 29 -5.76 -18.98 3.53
C SER A 29 -6.11 -20.19 2.65
N ALA A 30 -5.52 -20.23 1.44
CA ALA A 30 -5.74 -21.32 0.49
C ALA A 30 -5.31 -22.68 1.06
N SER A 31 -4.11 -22.74 1.66
CA SER A 31 -3.60 -23.97 2.24
C SER A 31 -4.49 -24.49 3.39
N ARG A 32 -4.91 -23.61 4.29
CA ARG A 32 -5.78 -23.99 5.42
C ARG A 32 -7.16 -24.44 4.94
N GLU A 33 -7.78 -23.72 4.01
CA GLU A 33 -9.11 -24.07 3.51
C GLU A 33 -9.07 -25.34 2.65
N PHE A 34 -8.06 -25.51 1.81
CA PHE A 34 -7.91 -26.72 1.00
C PHE A 34 -7.69 -27.94 1.90
N GLN A 35 -6.85 -27.85 2.95
CA GLN A 35 -6.64 -28.91 3.92
C GLN A 35 -7.95 -29.26 4.66
N ARG A 36 -8.73 -28.24 5.08
CA ARG A 36 -10.02 -28.45 5.75
C ARG A 36 -10.99 -29.27 4.90
N ARG A 37 -10.99 -29.02 3.57
CA ARG A 37 -11.91 -29.68 2.62
C ARG A 37 -11.43 -31.05 2.18
N SER A 38 -10.14 -31.21 1.89
CA SER A 38 -9.59 -32.40 1.24
C SER A 38 -8.82 -33.34 2.19
N GLN A 39 -8.62 -32.91 3.44
CA GLN A 39 -7.82 -33.63 4.47
C GLN A 39 -6.34 -33.83 4.07
N ARG A 40 -5.88 -33.17 3.00
CA ARG A 40 -4.45 -33.10 2.59
C ARG A 40 -3.99 -31.64 2.50
N LYS A 41 -2.72 -31.40 2.74
CA LYS A 41 -2.12 -30.07 2.46
C LYS A 41 -1.90 -29.93 0.95
N PRO A 42 -2.23 -28.76 0.36
CA PRO A 42 -1.86 -28.49 -1.01
C PRO A 42 -0.35 -28.28 -1.10
N ARG A 43 0.24 -28.52 -2.26
CA ARG A 43 1.59 -28.07 -2.56
C ARG A 43 1.49 -26.61 -3.02
N SER A 44 1.80 -25.70 -2.14
CA SER A 44 1.77 -24.26 -2.42
C SER A 44 3.18 -23.69 -2.45
N LEU A 45 3.43 -22.74 -3.34
CA LEU A 45 4.72 -22.08 -3.53
C LEU A 45 4.58 -20.57 -3.46
N LEU A 46 5.42 -19.93 -2.67
CA LEU A 46 5.65 -18.49 -2.69
C LEU A 46 6.96 -18.21 -3.45
N MET A 47 6.86 -17.43 -4.53
CA MET A 47 8.00 -16.99 -5.35
C MET A 47 8.10 -15.47 -5.34
N PHE A 48 9.31 -14.91 -5.23
CA PHE A 48 9.50 -13.45 -5.30
C PHE A 48 10.94 -13.05 -5.64
N LYS A 49 11.12 -11.81 -6.10
CA LYS A 49 12.40 -11.25 -6.53
C LYS A 49 13.30 -10.90 -5.35
N GLY A 50 12.72 -10.34 -4.29
CA GLY A 50 13.46 -9.89 -3.12
C GLY A 50 14.25 -11.02 -2.43
N ASN A 51 15.15 -10.63 -1.53
CA ASN A 51 15.99 -11.58 -0.79
C ASN A 51 15.28 -12.03 0.50
N SER A 52 14.89 -13.29 0.58
CA SER A 52 14.23 -13.86 1.77
C SER A 52 15.08 -13.78 3.05
N ARG A 53 16.41 -13.67 2.94
CA ARG A 53 17.28 -13.46 4.12
C ARG A 53 17.12 -12.08 4.72
N GLN A 54 16.68 -11.09 3.93
CA GLN A 54 16.37 -9.74 4.40
C GLN A 54 14.93 -9.60 4.94
N GLY A 55 14.09 -10.62 4.74
CA GLY A 55 12.73 -10.70 5.24
C GLY A 55 11.71 -11.07 4.16
N ILE A 56 10.53 -11.52 4.60
CA ILE A 56 9.34 -11.81 3.80
C ILE A 56 8.26 -10.80 4.20
N GLY A 57 7.58 -10.19 3.25
CA GLY A 57 6.51 -9.23 3.50
C GLY A 57 6.68 -7.89 2.77
N GLY A 58 7.47 -7.89 1.68
CA GLY A 58 7.61 -6.74 0.77
C GLY A 58 7.89 -5.43 1.49
N HIS A 59 7.10 -4.42 1.18
CA HIS A 59 7.32 -3.07 1.71
C HIS A 59 7.05 -2.93 3.23
N LEU A 60 6.30 -3.82 3.89
CA LEU A 60 6.17 -3.80 5.35
C LEU A 60 7.46 -4.27 6.05
N VAL A 61 8.20 -5.21 5.45
CA VAL A 61 9.39 -5.81 6.06
C VAL A 61 10.66 -5.22 5.46
N ARG A 62 10.96 -5.46 4.17
CA ARG A 62 12.16 -4.97 3.52
C ARG A 62 12.11 -3.48 3.21
N GLY A 63 10.91 -2.95 2.95
CA GLY A 63 10.65 -1.52 2.83
C GLY A 63 10.44 -0.79 4.14
N GLY A 64 10.29 -1.51 5.27
CA GLY A 64 10.25 -0.95 6.63
C GLY A 64 9.04 -0.07 6.94
N LEU A 65 7.93 -0.20 6.19
CA LEU A 65 6.71 0.57 6.46
C LEU A 65 6.06 0.11 7.78
N ALA A 66 6.56 0.67 8.87
CA ALA A 66 6.17 0.28 10.22
C ALA A 66 4.90 0.96 10.73
N TYR A 67 4.50 2.09 10.13
CA TYR A 67 3.24 2.74 10.47
C TYR A 67 2.11 2.13 9.64
N LEU A 68 1.25 1.36 10.29
CA LEU A 68 0.11 0.73 9.63
C LEU A 68 -1.05 1.70 9.46
N ASP A 69 -1.49 1.88 8.23
CA ASP A 69 -2.77 2.51 7.93
C ASP A 69 -3.90 1.54 8.31
N ARG A 70 -4.67 1.90 9.34
CA ARG A 70 -5.76 1.10 9.88
C ARG A 70 -7.11 1.63 9.42
N SER A 71 -8.13 0.77 9.50
CA SER A 71 -9.50 1.14 9.13
C SER A 71 -10.01 2.35 9.93
N CYS A 72 -10.50 3.37 9.22
CA CYS A 72 -11.14 4.56 9.79
C CYS A 72 -12.64 4.31 9.93
N VAL A 73 -13.11 4.04 11.15
CA VAL A 73 -14.54 3.79 11.41
C VAL A 73 -15.12 4.93 12.25
N PRO A 74 -16.17 5.64 11.79
CA PRO A 74 -16.82 6.70 12.53
C PRO A 74 -17.33 6.25 13.91
N ALA A 75 -17.30 7.13 14.89
CA ALA A 75 -17.62 6.80 16.29
C ALA A 75 -19.06 6.26 16.46
N ASP A 76 -20.03 6.84 15.76
CA ASP A 76 -21.42 6.40 15.74
C ASP A 76 -21.56 4.97 15.21
N VAL A 77 -20.84 4.62 14.12
CA VAL A 77 -20.83 3.28 13.55
C VAL A 77 -20.17 2.28 14.51
N ARG A 78 -19.04 2.69 15.13
CA ARG A 78 -18.37 1.83 16.13
C ARG A 78 -19.27 1.51 17.31
N GLN A 79 -19.96 2.51 17.83
CA GLN A 79 -20.89 2.33 18.95
C GLN A 79 -22.07 1.43 18.57
N ALA A 80 -22.72 1.69 17.42
CA ALA A 80 -23.86 0.91 16.93
C ALA A 80 -23.53 -0.58 16.70
N ASN A 81 -22.33 -0.86 16.22
CA ASN A 81 -21.89 -2.21 15.87
C ASN A 81 -20.97 -2.86 16.93
N LYS A 82 -20.72 -2.19 18.07
CA LYS A 82 -19.80 -2.67 19.13
C LYS A 82 -18.42 -3.05 18.55
N LEU A 83 -17.81 -2.10 17.84
CA LEU A 83 -16.52 -2.29 17.17
C LEU A 83 -15.37 -1.69 17.98
N PRO A 84 -14.16 -2.28 17.92
CA PRO A 84 -12.92 -1.64 18.35
C PRO A 84 -12.61 -0.37 17.54
N THR A 85 -11.55 0.35 17.93
CA THR A 85 -11.12 1.62 17.30
C THR A 85 -10.94 1.49 15.79
N PHE A 86 -10.34 0.39 15.33
CA PHE A 86 -10.04 0.13 13.92
C PHE A 86 -11.01 -0.83 13.24
N GLY A 87 -12.25 -0.94 13.75
CA GLY A 87 -13.24 -1.84 13.16
C GLY A 87 -12.97 -3.32 13.42
N ASP A 88 -13.36 -4.16 12.47
CA ASP A 88 -13.25 -5.63 12.56
C ASP A 88 -12.46 -6.18 11.34
N PRO A 89 -11.12 -6.12 11.37
CA PRO A 89 -10.28 -6.65 10.29
C PRO A 89 -10.50 -8.15 10.06
N CYS A 90 -10.11 -8.65 8.89
CA CYS A 90 -10.23 -10.07 8.58
C CYS A 90 -9.43 -10.96 9.56
N PHE A 91 -9.85 -12.20 9.69
CA PHE A 91 -9.30 -13.17 10.67
C PHE A 91 -7.78 -13.33 10.53
N LEU A 92 -7.26 -13.52 9.32
CA LEU A 92 -5.84 -13.72 9.10
C LEU A 92 -5.00 -12.45 9.37
N TYR A 93 -5.55 -11.26 9.10
CA TYR A 93 -4.85 -10.03 9.44
C TYR A 93 -4.79 -9.83 10.96
N LYS A 94 -5.87 -10.13 11.69
CA LYS A 94 -5.86 -10.16 13.17
C LYS A 94 -4.81 -11.14 13.71
N GLU A 95 -4.69 -12.33 13.11
CA GLU A 95 -3.66 -13.30 13.46
C GLU A 95 -2.25 -12.75 13.20
N PHE A 96 -2.01 -12.14 12.03
CA PHE A 96 -0.75 -11.51 11.68
C PHE A 96 -0.36 -10.40 12.67
N LEU A 97 -1.28 -9.47 12.96
CA LEU A 97 -1.05 -8.38 13.92
C LEU A 97 -0.71 -8.91 15.31
N ARG A 98 -1.44 -9.92 15.78
CA ARG A 98 -1.19 -10.57 17.09
C ARG A 98 0.17 -11.25 17.13
N ARG A 99 0.54 -12.02 16.10
CA ARG A 99 1.84 -12.70 16.01
C ARG A 99 3.00 -11.69 15.91
N SER A 100 2.77 -10.57 15.25
CA SER A 100 3.73 -9.45 15.14
C SER A 100 3.73 -8.53 16.36
N GLN A 101 2.91 -8.81 17.39
CA GLN A 101 2.81 -8.04 18.63
C GLN A 101 2.43 -6.55 18.41
N VAL A 102 1.65 -6.25 17.37
CA VAL A 102 1.14 -4.90 17.12
C VAL A 102 0.11 -4.54 18.19
N GLN A 103 0.29 -3.40 18.83
CA GLN A 103 -0.65 -2.90 19.85
C GLN A 103 -1.74 -2.05 19.22
N GLN A 104 -1.39 -1.02 18.48
CA GLN A 104 -2.33 -0.18 17.75
C GLN A 104 -1.93 -0.01 16.27
N ILE A 105 -0.77 0.58 16.00
CA ILE A 105 -0.32 1.02 14.67
C ILE A 105 1.08 0.54 14.35
N ALA A 106 2.02 0.55 15.32
CA ALA A 106 3.42 0.24 15.03
C ALA A 106 3.66 -1.25 14.79
N LEU A 107 4.20 -1.55 13.62
CA LEU A 107 4.65 -2.88 13.20
C LEU A 107 6.17 -2.92 13.15
N ASP A 108 6.80 -3.67 14.04
CA ASP A 108 8.25 -3.92 13.91
C ASP A 108 8.51 -4.88 12.74
N PRO A 109 9.30 -4.48 11.72
CA PRO A 109 9.57 -5.31 10.54
C PRO A 109 10.17 -6.68 10.87
N VAL A 110 10.99 -6.79 11.92
CA VAL A 110 11.57 -8.06 12.36
C VAL A 110 10.51 -9.00 12.92
N LYS A 111 9.59 -8.47 13.72
CA LYS A 111 8.47 -9.25 14.25
C LYS A 111 7.49 -9.65 13.14
N ALA A 112 7.29 -8.77 12.15
CA ALA A 112 6.47 -9.06 10.98
C ALA A 112 7.04 -10.22 10.16
N ASP A 113 8.33 -10.20 9.83
CA ASP A 113 9.01 -11.30 9.12
C ASP A 113 8.87 -12.62 9.89
N THR A 114 9.12 -12.60 11.21
CA THR A 114 8.98 -13.79 12.06
C THR A 114 7.56 -14.35 12.03
N ALA A 115 6.56 -13.48 12.10
CA ALA A 115 5.15 -13.88 12.05
C ALA A 115 4.77 -14.50 10.69
N LEU A 116 5.18 -13.87 9.58
CA LEU A 116 4.89 -14.37 8.23
C LEU A 116 5.56 -15.71 7.95
N ARG A 117 6.83 -15.89 8.36
CA ARG A 117 7.53 -17.19 8.26
C ARG A 117 6.80 -18.27 9.01
N ALA A 118 6.40 -18.01 10.26
CA ALA A 118 5.65 -18.97 11.04
C ALA A 118 4.29 -19.32 10.39
N MET A 119 3.57 -18.34 9.86
CA MET A 119 2.29 -18.58 9.17
C MET A 119 2.47 -19.41 7.89
N LEU A 120 3.51 -19.15 7.09
CA LEU A 120 3.85 -19.94 5.88
C LEU A 120 4.27 -21.38 6.25
N GLN A 121 5.07 -21.54 7.29
CA GLN A 121 5.50 -22.84 7.78
C GLN A 121 4.31 -23.68 8.29
N ASP A 122 3.42 -23.09 9.11
CA ASP A 122 2.20 -23.74 9.58
C ASP A 122 1.31 -24.19 8.40
N ALA A 123 1.28 -23.42 7.33
CA ALA A 123 0.53 -23.70 6.10
C ALA A 123 1.27 -24.63 5.11
N ALA A 124 2.51 -25.03 5.41
CA ALA A 124 3.39 -25.83 4.55
C ALA A 124 3.55 -25.25 3.13
N VAL A 125 3.79 -23.95 3.05
CA VAL A 125 4.08 -23.24 1.80
C VAL A 125 5.58 -23.27 1.54
N ASP A 126 5.99 -23.81 0.38
CA ASP A 126 7.37 -23.75 -0.09
C ASP A 126 7.75 -22.32 -0.48
N LEU A 127 9.06 -22.02 -0.44
CA LEU A 127 9.56 -20.65 -0.69
C LEU A 127 10.75 -20.66 -1.65
N VAL A 128 10.66 -19.82 -2.70
CA VAL A 128 11.77 -19.53 -3.62
C VAL A 128 11.90 -18.02 -3.77
N SER A 129 13.08 -17.49 -3.48
CA SER A 129 13.37 -16.05 -3.54
C SER A 129 14.54 -15.73 -4.46
N GLN A 130 14.74 -14.45 -4.74
CA GLN A 130 15.78 -13.94 -5.62
C GLN A 130 15.69 -14.56 -7.03
N ILE A 131 14.48 -14.59 -7.58
CA ILE A 131 14.20 -15.11 -8.92
C ILE A 131 13.51 -14.06 -9.77
N GLU A 132 13.77 -14.10 -11.07
CA GLU A 132 13.10 -13.32 -12.10
C GLU A 132 12.25 -14.24 -12.97
N ILE A 133 11.09 -13.76 -13.40
CA ILE A 133 10.30 -14.46 -14.41
C ILE A 133 10.97 -14.26 -15.77
N ARG A 134 11.42 -15.33 -16.40
CA ARG A 134 11.89 -15.30 -17.79
C ARG A 134 10.74 -15.32 -18.78
N SER A 135 9.76 -16.18 -18.54
CA SER A 135 8.55 -16.29 -19.36
C SER A 135 7.40 -16.93 -18.59
N VAL A 136 6.18 -16.63 -19.01
CA VAL A 136 4.96 -17.29 -18.55
C VAL A 136 4.51 -18.27 -19.62
N LEU A 137 4.29 -19.51 -19.23
CA LEU A 137 3.80 -20.56 -20.12
C LEU A 137 2.28 -20.51 -20.13
N MET A 138 1.69 -20.22 -21.28
CA MET A 138 0.24 -20.13 -21.46
C MET A 138 -0.32 -21.41 -22.12
N GLU A 139 -1.52 -21.82 -21.68
CA GLU A 139 -2.33 -22.85 -22.32
C GLU A 139 -3.70 -22.23 -22.64
N GLY A 140 -3.88 -21.78 -23.90
CA GLY A 140 -5.00 -20.92 -24.25
C GLY A 140 -4.95 -19.62 -23.45
N SER A 141 -6.02 -19.30 -22.74
CA SER A 141 -6.12 -18.11 -21.87
C SER A 141 -5.64 -18.34 -20.42
N ARG A 142 -5.09 -19.51 -20.10
CA ARG A 142 -4.67 -19.86 -18.74
C ARG A 142 -3.16 -19.87 -18.61
N ILE A 143 -2.67 -19.47 -17.44
CA ILE A 143 -1.28 -19.72 -17.08
C ILE A 143 -1.12 -21.20 -16.78
N ARG A 144 -0.19 -21.87 -17.47
CA ARG A 144 0.25 -23.23 -17.19
C ARG A 144 1.40 -23.27 -16.20
N GLY A 145 2.29 -22.27 -16.26
CA GLY A 145 3.46 -22.23 -15.41
C GLY A 145 4.32 -20.98 -15.61
N ILE A 146 5.34 -20.91 -14.80
CA ILE A 146 6.36 -19.85 -14.79
C ILE A 146 7.72 -20.48 -15.07
N GLN A 147 8.47 -19.94 -16.03
CA GLN A 147 9.86 -20.25 -16.25
C GLN A 147 10.74 -19.13 -15.68
N THR A 148 11.69 -19.48 -14.84
CA THR A 148 12.59 -18.53 -14.19
C THR A 148 13.85 -18.27 -15.01
N ASP A 149 14.55 -17.19 -14.67
CA ASP A 149 15.89 -16.85 -15.18
C ASP A 149 16.92 -17.95 -14.93
N ARG A 150 16.72 -18.78 -13.88
CA ARG A 150 17.56 -19.94 -13.55
C ARG A 150 17.28 -21.18 -14.42
N GLY A 151 16.31 -21.12 -15.33
CA GLY A 151 15.92 -22.23 -16.21
C GLY A 151 15.01 -23.26 -15.55
N GLU A 152 14.54 -23.02 -14.32
CA GLU A 152 13.56 -23.86 -13.64
C GLU A 152 12.15 -23.54 -14.14
N THR A 153 11.28 -24.55 -14.20
CA THR A 153 9.87 -24.41 -14.59
C THR A 153 8.97 -24.85 -13.43
N TYR A 154 8.02 -23.98 -13.08
CA TYR A 154 7.05 -24.20 -12.02
C TYR A 154 5.64 -24.20 -12.59
N LEU A 155 4.95 -25.33 -12.50
CA LEU A 155 3.60 -25.53 -13.04
C LEU A 155 2.57 -25.51 -11.93
N ALA A 156 1.41 -24.88 -12.17
CA ALA A 156 0.26 -24.92 -11.27
C ALA A 156 -1.07 -24.68 -12.00
N PRO A 157 -2.21 -25.15 -11.48
CA PRO A 157 -3.53 -24.80 -12.01
C PRO A 157 -4.02 -23.40 -11.61
N GLN A 158 -3.54 -22.80 -10.51
CA GLN A 158 -3.98 -21.48 -10.01
C GLN A 158 -2.79 -20.61 -9.62
N PHE A 159 -2.92 -19.29 -9.82
CA PHE A 159 -1.87 -18.29 -9.58
C PHE A 159 -2.42 -17.08 -8.84
N ILE A 160 -1.60 -16.48 -7.95
CA ILE A 160 -1.87 -15.22 -7.27
C ILE A 160 -0.65 -14.31 -7.47
N ASP A 161 -0.85 -13.13 -8.06
CA ASP A 161 0.15 -12.08 -8.18
C ASP A 161 -0.06 -11.07 -7.04
N SER A 162 0.96 -10.87 -6.21
CA SER A 162 0.96 -9.84 -5.17
C SER A 162 2.11 -8.86 -5.32
N THR A 163 2.68 -8.75 -6.51
CA THR A 163 3.65 -7.70 -6.79
C THR A 163 2.97 -6.33 -6.88
N VAL A 164 3.68 -5.29 -6.49
CA VAL A 164 3.13 -3.92 -6.44
C VAL A 164 2.71 -3.39 -7.81
N ASN A 165 3.27 -3.94 -8.89
CA ASN A 165 3.00 -3.57 -10.28
C ASN A 165 2.31 -4.67 -11.11
N ALA A 166 1.79 -5.74 -10.49
CA ALA A 166 1.15 -6.87 -11.17
C ALA A 166 2.06 -7.50 -12.26
N GLU A 167 3.30 -7.83 -11.91
CA GLU A 167 4.32 -8.27 -12.86
C GLU A 167 3.97 -9.58 -13.55
N LEU A 168 3.51 -10.60 -12.79
CA LEU A 168 3.08 -11.88 -13.36
C LEU A 168 1.88 -11.69 -14.29
N ALA A 169 0.93 -10.86 -13.91
CA ALA A 169 -0.25 -10.57 -14.73
C ALA A 169 0.15 -9.92 -16.06
N GLN A 170 1.05 -8.91 -16.03
CA GLN A 170 1.54 -8.28 -17.24
C GLN A 170 2.28 -9.27 -18.15
N MET A 171 3.10 -10.16 -17.59
CA MET A 171 3.80 -11.18 -18.36
C MET A 171 2.86 -12.26 -18.92
N ALA A 172 1.69 -12.46 -18.32
CA ALA A 172 0.62 -13.29 -18.84
C ALA A 172 -0.27 -12.58 -19.89
N GLY A 173 0.06 -11.34 -20.29
CA GLY A 173 -0.65 -10.56 -21.29
C GLY A 173 -1.83 -9.77 -20.75
N VAL A 174 -2.02 -9.66 -19.44
CA VAL A 174 -3.03 -8.78 -18.84
C VAL A 174 -2.66 -7.32 -19.10
N ARG A 175 -3.58 -6.55 -19.66
CA ARG A 175 -3.39 -5.11 -19.84
C ARG A 175 -3.41 -4.40 -18.49
N LYS A 176 -2.47 -3.48 -18.32
CA LYS A 176 -2.35 -2.63 -17.14
C LYS A 176 -2.27 -1.15 -17.55
N LEU A 177 -2.99 -0.29 -16.86
CA LEU A 177 -2.87 1.15 -16.95
C LEU A 177 -1.59 1.59 -16.23
N ARG A 178 -0.96 2.65 -16.72
CA ARG A 178 0.25 3.22 -16.13
C ARG A 178 -0.12 4.46 -15.32
N GLY A 179 0.47 4.64 -14.14
CA GLY A 179 0.20 5.78 -13.28
C GLY A 179 -1.30 6.01 -13.10
N PHE A 180 -1.74 7.24 -13.21
CA PHE A 180 -3.17 7.61 -13.19
C PHE A 180 -3.79 7.65 -14.60
N GLU A 181 -3.43 6.71 -15.45
CA GLU A 181 -4.05 6.57 -16.78
C GLU A 181 -5.58 6.35 -16.68
N THR A 182 -6.09 5.84 -15.56
CA THR A 182 -7.53 5.82 -15.25
C THR A 182 -8.20 7.22 -15.32
N PHE A 183 -7.42 8.29 -15.18
CA PHE A 183 -7.83 9.68 -15.42
C PHE A 183 -7.20 10.28 -16.69
N GLY A 184 -6.63 9.45 -17.59
CA GLY A 184 -5.89 9.89 -18.76
C GLY A 184 -4.59 10.65 -18.44
N LEU A 185 -3.95 10.33 -17.31
CA LEU A 185 -2.71 10.94 -16.82
C LEU A 185 -1.63 9.85 -16.56
N PRO A 186 -1.13 9.17 -17.61
CA PRO A 186 -0.26 8.00 -17.45
C PRO A 186 1.10 8.30 -16.80
N GLU A 187 1.58 9.54 -16.86
CA GLU A 187 2.83 9.94 -16.20
C GLU A 187 2.63 10.62 -14.83
N SER A 188 1.38 10.79 -14.39
CA SER A 188 1.11 11.21 -13.02
C SER A 188 1.12 9.99 -12.09
N GLU A 189 1.85 10.09 -10.96
CA GLU A 189 1.98 8.98 -10.02
C GLU A 189 2.09 9.48 -8.58
N LEU A 190 1.77 8.61 -7.62
CA LEU A 190 2.03 8.88 -6.22
C LEU A 190 3.54 8.87 -5.93
N PRO A 191 4.03 9.72 -5.02
CA PRO A 191 5.44 9.71 -4.66
C PRO A 191 5.84 8.36 -4.05
N VAL A 192 7.05 7.91 -4.37
CA VAL A 192 7.68 6.77 -3.70
C VAL A 192 8.34 7.22 -2.41
N THR A 193 8.37 6.39 -1.38
CA THR A 193 9.00 6.72 -0.09
C THR A 193 10.19 5.82 0.18
N LEU A 194 11.31 6.41 0.55
CA LEU A 194 12.39 5.72 1.21
C LEU A 194 12.13 5.81 2.73
N VAL A 195 11.59 4.74 3.30
CA VAL A 195 11.35 4.64 4.73
C VAL A 195 12.70 4.52 5.45
N PHE A 196 12.80 5.15 6.61
CA PHE A 196 14.03 5.13 7.40
C PHE A 196 13.73 5.04 8.90
N GLU A 197 14.71 4.62 9.66
CA GLU A 197 14.67 4.63 11.12
C GLU A 197 15.66 5.64 11.70
N THR A 198 15.26 6.35 12.75
CA THR A 198 16.16 7.09 13.63
C THR A 198 16.37 6.32 14.92
N VAL A 199 17.61 6.32 15.43
CA VAL A 199 18.02 5.73 16.71
C VAL A 199 18.60 6.82 17.59
N GLY A 200 18.31 6.75 18.89
CA GLY A 200 18.82 7.70 19.90
C GLY A 200 17.94 8.94 20.09
N LEU A 201 16.78 9.02 19.41
CA LEU A 201 15.77 10.06 19.68
C LEU A 201 14.54 9.43 20.32
N THR A 202 14.20 9.88 21.52
CA THR A 202 12.92 9.51 22.15
C THR A 202 11.78 10.32 21.53
N PRO A 203 10.52 9.80 21.55
CA PRO A 203 9.35 10.56 21.12
C PRO A 203 9.23 11.93 21.79
N GLN A 204 9.53 12.01 23.08
CA GLN A 204 9.47 13.25 23.84
C GLN A 204 10.54 14.26 23.36
N ARG A 205 11.77 13.78 23.14
CA ARG A 205 12.86 14.64 22.63
C ARG A 205 12.55 15.16 21.24
N LEU A 206 11.96 14.33 20.38
CA LEU A 206 11.54 14.74 19.05
C LEU A 206 10.46 15.84 19.10
N LYS A 207 9.49 15.69 20.01
CA LYS A 207 8.46 16.71 20.24
C LYS A 207 9.02 18.04 20.72
N GLU A 208 10.01 18.02 21.62
CA GLU A 208 10.71 19.22 22.09
C GLU A 208 11.44 19.92 20.93
N ILE A 209 12.11 19.16 20.06
CA ILE A 209 12.80 19.68 18.87
C ILE A 209 11.79 20.36 17.93
N GLU A 210 10.68 19.67 17.60
CA GLU A 210 9.62 20.26 16.76
C GLU A 210 9.06 21.53 17.37
N PHE A 211 8.76 21.51 18.67
CA PHE A 211 8.19 22.67 19.37
C PHE A 211 9.15 23.87 19.38
N ASN A 212 10.47 23.64 19.48
CA ASN A 212 11.46 24.69 19.37
C ASN A 212 11.50 25.31 17.96
N PHE A 213 11.37 24.50 16.90
CA PHE A 213 11.22 25.02 15.53
C PHE A 213 9.92 25.83 15.39
N LEU A 214 8.79 25.29 15.89
CA LEU A 214 7.50 25.99 15.85
C LEU A 214 7.56 27.36 16.51
N LYS A 215 8.10 27.45 17.73
CA LYS A 215 8.28 28.75 18.42
C LYS A 215 9.02 29.78 17.58
N ARG A 216 10.15 29.36 16.98
CA ARG A 216 10.99 30.24 16.17
C ARG A 216 10.30 30.62 14.86
N PHE A 217 9.60 29.71 14.21
CA PHE A 217 8.90 29.98 12.96
C PHE A 217 7.67 30.88 13.14
N CYS A 218 6.99 30.82 14.29
CA CYS A 218 5.88 31.70 14.62
C CYS A 218 6.36 33.09 15.12
N ASP A 219 7.63 33.22 15.54
CA ASP A 219 8.21 34.51 15.93
C ASP A 219 8.61 35.33 14.67
N SER A 220 7.87 36.38 14.37
CA SER A 220 8.15 37.26 13.25
C SER A 220 9.44 38.08 13.41
N SER A 221 9.97 38.20 14.62
CA SER A 221 11.23 38.91 14.92
C SER A 221 12.48 38.03 14.72
N ASP A 222 12.34 36.69 14.67
CA ASP A 222 13.45 35.76 14.39
C ASP A 222 13.74 35.75 12.87
N ALA A 223 14.58 36.69 12.42
CA ALA A 223 14.93 36.84 11.00
C ALA A 223 15.53 35.55 10.40
N VAL A 224 16.26 34.74 11.18
CA VAL A 224 16.84 33.47 10.72
C VAL A 224 15.74 32.43 10.47
N ALA A 225 14.79 32.34 11.36
CA ALA A 225 13.64 31.45 11.19
C ALA A 225 12.74 31.86 10.03
N GLN A 226 12.46 33.16 9.89
CA GLN A 226 11.68 33.69 8.73
C GLN A 226 12.39 33.42 7.40
N ASN A 227 13.73 33.59 7.34
CA ASN A 227 14.50 33.24 6.14
C ASN A 227 14.45 31.72 5.87
N SER A 228 14.43 30.87 6.88
CA SER A 228 14.30 29.40 6.73
C SER A 228 12.96 29.03 6.09
N ILE A 229 11.84 29.68 6.49
CA ILE A 229 10.53 29.49 5.86
C ILE A 229 10.58 29.95 4.40
N LEU A 230 11.17 31.10 4.11
CA LEU A 230 11.30 31.64 2.76
C LEU A 230 12.15 30.72 1.85
N MET A 231 13.24 30.15 2.38
CA MET A 231 14.05 29.14 1.66
C MET A 231 13.25 27.86 1.38
N ALA A 232 12.53 27.33 2.37
CA ALA A 232 11.65 26.18 2.18
C ALA A 232 10.50 26.47 1.19
N ALA A 233 10.06 27.74 1.11
CA ALA A 233 9.08 28.20 0.12
C ALA A 233 9.67 28.44 -1.29
N GLY A 234 10.95 28.14 -1.53
CA GLY A 234 11.59 28.42 -2.81
C GLY A 234 11.71 29.91 -3.13
N LYS A 235 11.86 30.76 -2.12
CA LYS A 235 11.90 32.23 -2.19
C LYS A 235 10.58 32.87 -2.69
N ASN A 236 9.46 32.17 -2.57
CA ASN A 236 8.14 32.67 -2.92
C ASN A 236 7.39 33.08 -1.64
N GLU A 237 7.15 34.38 -1.47
CA GLU A 237 6.52 34.95 -0.28
C GLU A 237 5.09 34.44 -0.05
N ARG A 238 4.31 34.19 -1.12
CA ARG A 238 2.96 33.64 -1.00
C ARG A 238 2.99 32.22 -0.47
N VAL A 239 3.92 31.39 -0.94
CA VAL A 239 4.12 30.01 -0.44
C VAL A 239 4.65 30.05 0.99
N ALA A 240 5.56 31.00 1.31
CA ALA A 240 6.05 31.17 2.69
C ALA A 240 4.91 31.51 3.65
N ALA A 241 4.00 32.41 3.27
CA ALA A 241 2.82 32.75 4.05
C ALA A 241 1.89 31.53 4.25
N GLN A 242 1.70 30.69 3.22
CA GLN A 242 0.93 29.45 3.34
C GLN A 242 1.59 28.46 4.30
N LEU A 243 2.90 28.21 4.17
CA LEU A 243 3.64 27.34 5.07
C LEU A 243 3.56 27.81 6.52
N LYS A 244 3.62 29.13 6.75
CA LYS A 244 3.48 29.73 8.09
C LYS A 244 2.06 29.52 8.65
N ALA A 245 1.03 29.72 7.84
CA ALA A 245 -0.36 29.51 8.26
C ALA A 245 -0.66 28.05 8.65
N GLU A 246 0.07 27.07 8.10
CA GLU A 246 -0.09 25.65 8.46
C GLU A 246 0.53 25.28 9.82
N LEU A 247 1.33 26.18 10.45
CA LEU A 247 1.98 25.93 11.74
C LEU A 247 1.06 26.12 12.94
N GLU A 248 -0.03 26.87 12.77
CA GLU A 248 -1.00 27.19 13.82
C GLU A 248 -2.41 26.74 13.42
N ASP A 249 -3.27 26.54 14.39
CA ASP A 249 -4.68 26.26 14.18
C ASP A 249 -5.50 27.56 14.04
N SER A 250 -6.81 27.45 13.85
CA SER A 250 -7.73 28.57 13.73
C SER A 250 -7.82 29.48 14.97
N TRP A 251 -7.22 29.07 16.09
CA TRP A 251 -7.13 29.84 17.35
C TRP A 251 -5.70 30.32 17.62
N ASN A 252 -4.82 30.34 16.61
CA ASN A 252 -3.39 30.70 16.72
C ASN A 252 -2.63 29.87 17.76
N LYS A 253 -3.02 28.60 17.95
CA LYS A 253 -2.27 27.66 18.77
C LYS A 253 -1.36 26.83 17.89
N SER A 254 -0.11 26.68 18.32
CA SER A 254 0.88 25.86 17.61
C SER A 254 0.40 24.41 17.45
N ARG A 255 0.42 23.91 16.21
CA ARG A 255 0.02 22.55 15.83
C ARG A 255 1.15 21.55 16.12
N THR A 256 1.46 21.36 17.39
CA THR A 256 2.51 20.40 17.80
C THR A 256 2.07 18.95 17.60
N MET A 257 3.06 18.07 17.40
CA MET A 257 2.82 16.63 17.22
C MET A 257 2.12 15.99 18.43
N HIS A 258 1.33 14.96 18.14
CA HIS A 258 0.70 14.12 19.14
C HIS A 258 1.46 12.80 19.28
N ILE A 259 1.81 12.44 20.51
CA ILE A 259 2.41 11.14 20.83
C ILE A 259 1.29 10.23 21.29
N GLY A 260 1.00 9.20 20.52
CA GLY A 260 0.08 8.11 20.85
C GLY A 260 0.77 6.98 21.62
N GLN A 261 0.14 5.83 21.70
CA GLN A 261 0.66 4.69 22.46
C GLN A 261 1.91 4.09 21.79
N ASP A 262 1.86 3.88 20.47
CA ASP A 262 2.94 3.30 19.68
C ASP A 262 3.21 4.08 18.37
N PHE A 263 2.73 5.34 18.28
CA PHE A 263 2.87 6.18 17.10
C PHE A 263 3.00 7.66 17.44
N ILE A 264 3.49 8.44 16.48
CA ILE A 264 3.50 9.90 16.53
C ILE A 264 2.78 10.42 15.29
N ASP A 265 1.80 11.30 15.52
CA ASP A 265 1.07 12.05 14.51
C ASP A 265 1.68 13.46 14.40
N VAL A 266 2.42 13.73 13.32
CA VAL A 266 3.03 15.03 13.05
C VAL A 266 2.01 15.94 12.38
N ARG A 267 1.62 17.01 13.08
CA ARG A 267 0.47 17.85 12.72
C ARG A 267 0.81 19.12 11.95
N CYS A 268 2.09 19.42 11.79
CA CYS A 268 2.56 20.60 11.06
C CYS A 268 3.83 20.31 10.28
N ARG A 269 4.25 21.27 9.46
CA ARG A 269 5.45 21.16 8.60
C ARG A 269 6.73 21.72 9.23
N ALA A 270 6.80 21.92 10.55
CA ALA A 270 7.96 22.53 11.18
C ALA A 270 9.26 21.75 10.91
N LEU A 271 9.25 20.42 11.09
CA LEU A 271 10.41 19.57 10.76
C LEU A 271 10.72 19.58 9.26
N SER A 272 9.71 19.59 8.41
CA SER A 272 9.87 19.67 6.95
C SER A 272 10.54 20.99 6.54
N ILE A 273 10.07 22.13 7.04
CA ILE A 273 10.63 23.46 6.80
C ILE A 273 12.10 23.49 7.26
N ALA A 274 12.37 23.01 8.48
CA ALA A 274 13.72 23.02 9.03
C ALA A 274 14.71 22.17 8.20
N PHE A 275 14.30 20.96 7.78
CA PHE A 275 15.11 20.11 6.92
C PHE A 275 15.35 20.74 5.53
N HIS A 276 14.30 21.26 4.89
CA HIS A 276 14.42 21.86 3.56
C HIS A 276 15.26 23.14 3.58
N ALA A 277 15.17 23.94 4.64
CA ALA A 277 16.06 25.09 4.86
C ALA A 277 17.53 24.63 5.06
N PHE A 278 17.77 23.58 5.84
CA PHE A 278 19.11 22.96 5.99
C PHE A 278 19.66 22.48 4.64
N ARG A 279 18.80 21.92 3.78
CA ARG A 279 19.19 21.46 2.44
C ARG A 279 19.37 22.59 1.41
N GLY A 280 18.87 23.80 1.68
CA GLY A 280 18.80 24.86 0.70
C GLY A 280 17.92 24.50 -0.51
N ARG A 281 16.85 23.72 -0.29
CA ARG A 281 15.91 23.24 -1.32
C ARG A 281 14.48 23.59 -0.94
N ALA A 282 13.66 23.92 -1.93
CA ALA A 282 12.24 24.18 -1.70
C ALA A 282 11.50 22.92 -1.21
N LEU A 283 10.52 23.10 -0.32
CA LEU A 283 9.58 22.06 0.09
C LEU A 283 8.53 21.86 -1.03
N SER A 284 8.99 21.32 -2.12
CA SER A 284 8.21 21.09 -3.35
C SER A 284 8.62 19.75 -3.95
N LEU A 285 7.70 18.79 -3.95
CA LEU A 285 7.98 17.44 -4.44
C LEU A 285 8.49 17.45 -5.88
N LYS A 286 7.77 18.13 -6.79
CA LYS A 286 8.15 18.23 -8.21
C LYS A 286 9.36 19.15 -8.42
N GLY A 287 9.41 20.28 -7.71
CA GLY A 287 10.47 21.27 -7.91
C GLY A 287 11.84 20.85 -7.37
N SER A 288 11.88 20.10 -6.27
CA SER A 288 13.11 19.62 -5.63
C SER A 288 13.41 18.15 -5.91
N GLY A 289 12.44 17.39 -6.46
CA GLY A 289 12.53 15.97 -6.68
C GLY A 289 12.25 15.13 -5.42
N PHE A 290 12.20 15.75 -4.25
CA PHE A 290 11.93 15.10 -2.96
C PHE A 290 11.32 16.05 -1.95
N ILE A 291 10.69 15.49 -0.91
CA ILE A 291 10.33 16.21 0.31
C ILE A 291 10.52 15.34 1.55
N LEU A 292 10.84 15.97 2.67
CA LEU A 292 10.53 15.41 3.98
C LEU A 292 9.09 15.84 4.32
N ASP A 293 8.15 14.92 4.22
CA ASP A 293 6.73 15.19 4.44
C ASP A 293 6.38 15.23 5.94
N GLN A 294 5.16 15.67 6.26
CA GLN A 294 4.55 15.43 7.58
C GLN A 294 4.53 13.93 7.83
N ALA A 295 5.32 13.49 8.81
CA ALA A 295 5.59 12.08 8.97
C ALA A 295 4.45 11.34 9.69
N ASN A 296 4.19 10.12 9.23
CA ASN A 296 3.62 9.07 10.05
C ASN A 296 4.79 8.31 10.67
N ILE A 297 4.93 8.36 12.00
CA ILE A 297 6.06 7.79 12.71
C ILE A 297 5.58 6.64 13.60
N ALA A 298 6.15 5.45 13.42
CA ALA A 298 5.93 4.33 14.32
C ALA A 298 6.98 4.33 15.44
N ILE A 299 6.55 4.13 16.67
CA ILE A 299 7.42 3.98 17.85
C ILE A 299 7.71 2.49 18.02
N LEU A 300 8.91 2.06 17.61
CA LEU A 300 9.34 0.66 17.69
C LEU A 300 9.98 0.31 19.03
N SER A 301 10.62 1.32 19.68
CA SER A 301 11.08 1.27 21.06
C SER A 301 11.23 2.69 21.61
N SER A 302 11.70 2.84 22.85
CA SER A 302 11.91 4.15 23.48
C SER A 302 12.79 5.11 22.67
N GLU A 303 13.71 4.60 21.86
CA GLU A 303 14.67 5.39 21.08
C GLU A 303 14.78 4.95 19.61
N ARG A 304 13.84 4.15 19.11
CA ARG A 304 13.83 3.67 17.73
C ARG A 304 12.52 4.03 17.07
N LEU A 305 12.59 4.97 16.13
CA LEU A 305 11.42 5.53 15.43
C LEU A 305 11.52 5.22 13.94
N SER A 306 10.46 4.69 13.35
CA SER A 306 10.38 4.47 11.90
C SER A 306 9.52 5.54 11.23
N TRP A 307 10.02 6.09 10.11
CA TRP A 307 9.51 7.29 9.45
C TRP A 307 9.04 6.98 8.02
N ASN A 308 7.75 7.12 7.77
CA ASN A 308 7.19 7.12 6.42
C ASN A 308 7.10 8.58 5.93
N ALA A 309 8.25 9.21 5.63
CA ALA A 309 8.34 10.66 5.44
C ALA A 309 9.20 11.13 4.28
N LEU A 310 10.31 10.44 3.94
CA LEU A 310 11.19 10.89 2.85
C LEU A 310 10.61 10.43 1.51
N MET A 311 9.86 11.33 0.88
CA MET A 311 9.16 11.07 -0.38
C MET A 311 9.93 11.63 -1.58
N PHE A 312 9.93 10.88 -2.67
CA PHE A 312 10.54 11.26 -3.94
C PHE A 312 9.48 11.34 -5.04
N PHE A 313 9.62 12.35 -5.88
CA PHE A 313 8.82 12.47 -7.09
C PHE A 313 9.12 11.29 -8.02
N ALA A 314 8.07 10.73 -8.59
CA ALA A 314 8.18 9.70 -9.62
C ALA A 314 7.09 9.93 -10.67
N THR A 315 7.41 9.70 -11.93
CA THR A 315 6.41 9.57 -13.00
C THR A 315 5.84 8.15 -13.02
N GLY A 316 4.73 7.93 -13.75
CA GLY A 316 4.18 6.58 -13.92
C GLY A 316 5.20 5.59 -14.50
N SER A 317 5.99 6.02 -15.50
CA SER A 317 7.07 5.22 -16.07
C SER A 317 8.19 4.93 -15.06
N GLN A 318 8.54 5.90 -14.22
CA GLN A 318 9.58 5.72 -13.20
C GLN A 318 9.13 4.79 -12.07
N ALA A 319 7.89 4.92 -11.60
CA ALA A 319 7.34 4.03 -10.57
C ALA A 319 7.29 2.57 -11.05
N GLU A 320 6.87 2.35 -12.31
CA GLU A 320 6.90 1.01 -12.94
C GLU A 320 8.33 0.46 -13.01
N ALA A 321 9.30 1.27 -13.44
CA ALA A 321 10.70 0.84 -13.52
C ALA A 321 11.29 0.50 -12.14
N LEU A 322 10.98 1.29 -11.11
CA LEU A 322 11.39 1.02 -9.73
C LEU A 322 10.77 -0.29 -9.21
N ALA A 323 9.48 -0.51 -9.47
CA ALA A 323 8.79 -1.73 -9.05
C ALA A 323 9.39 -2.98 -9.71
N ARG A 324 9.72 -2.91 -11.02
CA ARG A 324 10.43 -3.99 -11.75
C ARG A 324 11.86 -4.21 -11.24
N GLY A 325 12.52 -3.16 -10.76
CA GLY A 325 13.87 -3.20 -10.19
C GLY A 325 13.91 -3.57 -8.70
N ASP A 326 13.01 -4.42 -8.21
CA ASP A 326 12.92 -4.85 -6.79
C ASP A 326 12.71 -3.70 -5.81
N ALA A 327 12.09 -2.61 -6.24
CA ALA A 327 11.87 -1.40 -5.43
C ALA A 327 13.17 -0.82 -4.81
N LYS A 328 14.33 -1.04 -5.43
CA LYS A 328 15.61 -0.57 -4.88
C LYS A 328 15.74 0.94 -4.97
N PRO A 329 16.20 1.61 -3.90
CA PRO A 329 16.49 3.03 -3.92
C PRO A 329 17.58 3.37 -4.95
N THR A 330 17.41 4.48 -5.66
CA THR A 330 18.43 5.01 -6.57
C THR A 330 19.59 5.63 -5.80
N SER A 331 20.73 5.85 -6.47
CA SER A 331 21.89 6.55 -5.87
C SER A 331 21.54 7.95 -5.37
N LEU A 332 20.68 8.68 -6.09
CA LEU A 332 20.20 10.00 -5.68
C LEU A 332 19.34 9.94 -4.40
N MET A 333 18.47 8.94 -4.27
CA MET A 333 17.68 8.75 -3.06
C MET A 333 18.57 8.43 -1.85
N LEU A 334 19.59 7.59 -2.06
CA LEU A 334 20.56 7.26 -1.01
C LEU A 334 21.48 8.45 -0.66
N GLU A 335 21.75 9.35 -1.61
CA GLU A 335 22.46 10.60 -1.33
C GLU A 335 21.63 11.52 -0.44
N GLU A 336 20.34 11.69 -0.74
CA GLU A 336 19.45 12.50 0.09
C GLU A 336 19.31 11.91 1.50
N MET A 337 19.32 10.58 1.62
CA MET A 337 19.35 9.89 2.92
C MET A 337 20.61 10.24 3.74
N ARG A 338 21.78 10.40 3.09
CA ARG A 338 23.01 10.85 3.80
C ARG A 338 22.90 12.29 4.33
N HIS A 339 22.19 13.17 3.61
CA HIS A 339 21.89 14.51 4.11
C HIS A 339 20.95 14.47 5.30
N LEU A 340 19.93 13.62 5.24
CA LEU A 340 18.97 13.42 6.32
C LEU A 340 19.64 12.86 7.59
N ASP A 341 20.55 11.91 7.45
CA ASP A 341 21.33 11.37 8.58
C ASP A 341 22.17 12.46 9.26
N ARG A 342 22.85 13.32 8.49
CA ARG A 342 23.60 14.46 9.06
C ARG A 342 22.69 15.42 9.80
N TRP A 343 21.52 15.71 9.25
CA TRP A 343 20.56 16.61 9.87
C TRP A 343 20.02 16.04 11.19
N PHE A 344 19.58 14.78 11.22
CA PHE A 344 19.10 14.14 12.45
C PHE A 344 20.20 13.99 13.50
N LYS A 345 21.45 13.73 13.10
CA LYS A 345 22.59 13.73 14.03
C LYS A 345 22.81 15.10 14.66
N SER A 346 22.63 16.19 13.92
CA SER A 346 22.71 17.54 14.49
C SER A 346 21.58 17.84 15.50
N LEU A 347 20.49 17.07 15.47
CA LEU A 347 19.37 17.13 16.41
C LEU A 347 19.52 16.17 17.61
N GLY A 348 20.56 15.34 17.60
CA GLY A 348 20.89 14.42 18.70
C GLY A 348 20.60 12.94 18.42
N ALA A 349 20.21 12.56 17.20
CA ALA A 349 20.12 11.15 16.81
C ALA A 349 21.51 10.50 16.78
N THR A 350 21.61 9.24 17.19
CA THR A 350 22.82 8.44 17.07
C THR A 350 23.06 8.00 15.62
N SER A 351 22.00 7.59 14.94
CA SER A 351 22.05 7.17 13.54
C SER A 351 20.68 7.27 12.87
N THR A 352 20.72 7.38 11.53
CA THR A 352 19.55 7.29 10.69
C THR A 352 19.83 6.28 9.56
N LYS A 353 18.97 5.29 9.38
CA LYS A 353 19.18 4.19 8.42
C LYS A 353 17.99 4.02 7.52
N ALA A 354 18.21 4.00 6.19
CA ALA A 354 17.21 3.64 5.21
C ALA A 354 16.96 2.13 5.19
N PHE A 355 15.77 1.73 4.81
CA PHE A 355 15.46 0.35 4.45
C PHE A 355 15.97 0.00 3.05
N SER A 356 16.01 -1.28 2.73
CA SER A 356 16.61 -1.78 1.48
C SER A 356 15.71 -1.64 0.26
N GLU A 357 14.40 -1.46 0.47
CA GLU A 357 13.39 -1.29 -0.58
C GLU A 357 12.56 -0.04 -0.35
N LEU A 358 12.08 0.54 -1.47
CA LEU A 358 11.16 1.68 -1.46
C LEU A 358 9.74 1.20 -1.13
N TYR A 359 8.99 2.05 -0.46
CA TYR A 359 7.54 1.94 -0.43
C TYR A 359 6.96 2.60 -1.68
N ILE A 360 6.54 1.78 -2.64
CA ILE A 360 5.84 2.19 -3.86
C ILE A 360 4.35 2.04 -3.60
N ARG A 361 3.64 3.17 -3.50
CA ARG A 361 2.21 3.19 -3.16
C ARG A 361 1.31 2.72 -4.28
N HIS A 362 1.73 2.99 -5.50
CA HIS A 362 0.98 2.73 -6.71
C HIS A 362 1.94 2.65 -7.89
N ALA A 363 1.63 1.84 -8.88
CA ALA A 363 2.35 1.74 -10.14
C ALA A 363 1.39 1.37 -11.28
N GLY A 364 0.19 1.99 -11.26
CA GLY A 364 -0.89 1.68 -12.19
C GLY A 364 -1.74 0.46 -11.79
N ASN A 365 -2.80 0.19 -12.53
CA ASN A 365 -3.82 -0.81 -12.20
C ASN A 365 -4.10 -1.75 -13.39
N VAL A 366 -4.30 -3.04 -13.12
CA VAL A 366 -4.77 -3.98 -14.14
C VAL A 366 -6.22 -3.64 -14.53
N ILE A 367 -6.56 -3.94 -15.77
CA ILE A 367 -7.94 -3.89 -16.30
C ILE A 367 -8.38 -5.30 -16.69
N ASP A 368 -9.58 -5.44 -17.22
CA ASP A 368 -10.18 -6.73 -17.57
C ASP A 368 -10.40 -7.67 -16.38
N VAL A 369 -10.70 -7.08 -15.24
CA VAL A 369 -11.12 -7.81 -14.04
C VAL A 369 -12.60 -8.18 -14.09
N VAL A 370 -13.04 -9.11 -13.24
CA VAL A 370 -14.45 -9.54 -13.18
C VAL A 370 -15.39 -8.38 -12.90
N ALA A 371 -15.06 -7.53 -11.92
CA ALA A 371 -15.73 -6.27 -11.66
C ALA A 371 -14.74 -5.29 -11.02
N PRO A 372 -14.44 -4.16 -11.64
CA PRO A 372 -13.53 -3.16 -11.06
C PRO A 372 -14.12 -2.55 -9.77
N LEU A 373 -13.29 -1.83 -9.03
CA LEU A 373 -13.70 -1.12 -7.82
C LEU A 373 -13.23 0.35 -7.90
N SER A 374 -14.19 1.26 -8.03
CA SER A 374 -13.92 2.70 -8.09
C SER A 374 -14.08 3.40 -6.73
N GLY A 375 -13.55 4.62 -6.62
CA GLY A 375 -13.79 5.47 -5.44
C GLY A 375 -15.26 5.76 -5.22
N ALA A 376 -16.03 5.97 -6.28
CA ALA A 376 -17.48 6.17 -6.22
C ALA A 376 -18.21 4.95 -5.65
N GLN A 377 -17.84 3.74 -6.07
CA GLN A 377 -18.42 2.51 -5.52
C GLN A 377 -18.07 2.32 -4.04
N MET A 378 -16.86 2.71 -3.62
CA MET A 378 -16.48 2.70 -2.20
C MET A 378 -17.36 3.67 -1.39
N LEU A 379 -17.60 4.89 -1.91
CA LEU A 379 -18.53 5.84 -1.27
C LEU A 379 -19.98 5.36 -1.29
N GLN A 380 -20.38 4.52 -2.26
CA GLN A 380 -21.71 3.89 -2.29
C GLN A 380 -21.85 2.76 -1.26
N GLY A 381 -20.80 2.44 -0.49
CA GLY A 381 -20.80 1.40 0.54
C GLY A 381 -20.24 0.06 0.08
N GLY A 382 -19.66 -0.02 -1.11
CA GLY A 382 -19.06 -1.22 -1.68
C GLY A 382 -20.08 -2.23 -2.20
N ILE A 383 -19.77 -3.52 -2.09
CA ILE A 383 -20.68 -4.59 -2.55
C ILE A 383 -21.85 -4.79 -1.59
N ALA A 384 -22.88 -5.50 -2.05
CA ALA A 384 -24.06 -5.80 -1.25
C ALA A 384 -23.71 -6.54 0.05
N ALA A 385 -24.35 -6.18 1.17
CA ALA A 385 -24.02 -6.69 2.50
C ALA A 385 -24.12 -8.23 2.61
N GLN A 386 -25.04 -8.86 1.89
CA GLN A 386 -25.22 -10.31 1.86
C GLN A 386 -24.12 -11.07 1.12
N GLU A 387 -23.30 -10.39 0.33
CA GLU A 387 -22.14 -10.97 -0.37
C GLU A 387 -20.80 -10.55 0.24
N ALA A 388 -20.82 -9.60 1.17
CA ALA A 388 -19.62 -9.01 1.74
C ALA A 388 -18.81 -9.97 2.59
N LEU A 389 -17.48 -9.83 2.52
CA LEU A 389 -16.49 -10.63 3.27
C LEU A 389 -16.00 -9.90 4.52
N GLY A 390 -16.32 -8.63 4.66
CA GLY A 390 -15.92 -7.72 5.72
C GLY A 390 -16.23 -6.29 5.33
N THR A 391 -15.84 -5.33 6.15
CA THR A 391 -15.97 -3.89 5.86
C THR A 391 -14.65 -3.20 6.16
N PHE A 392 -14.29 -2.23 5.31
CA PHE A 392 -13.10 -1.39 5.48
C PHE A 392 -13.48 0.08 5.32
N GLY A 393 -12.81 0.95 6.07
CA GLY A 393 -12.98 2.39 5.96
C GLY A 393 -11.64 3.09 5.82
N TYR A 394 -11.50 3.97 4.82
CA TYR A 394 -10.29 4.76 4.65
C TYR A 394 -10.55 5.99 3.78
N HIS A 395 -9.79 7.06 4.01
CA HIS A 395 -9.90 8.26 3.19
C HIS A 395 -9.51 8.00 1.74
N LEU A 396 -10.16 8.70 0.79
CA LEU A 396 -9.72 8.73 -0.61
C LEU A 396 -8.51 9.67 -0.73
N ASP A 397 -7.45 9.35 0.03
CA ASP A 397 -6.21 10.12 0.11
C ASP A 397 -5.26 9.74 -1.03
N VAL A 398 -4.93 10.73 -1.83
CA VAL A 398 -3.90 10.65 -2.85
C VAL A 398 -2.72 11.54 -2.40
N ARG A 399 -1.89 10.99 -1.55
CA ARG A 399 -0.77 11.69 -0.92
C ARG A 399 0.14 12.33 -1.98
N GLY A 400 0.38 13.63 -1.84
CA GLY A 400 1.11 14.41 -2.85
C GLY A 400 0.25 14.94 -3.99
N GLY A 401 -1.03 14.54 -4.08
CA GLY A 401 -1.94 14.89 -5.16
C GLY A 401 -1.70 14.10 -6.45
N ILE A 402 -2.59 14.26 -7.43
CA ILE A 402 -2.44 13.73 -8.78
C ILE A 402 -2.07 14.91 -9.69
N ASP A 403 -0.81 14.94 -10.15
CA ASP A 403 -0.29 16.03 -10.98
C ASP A 403 -1.11 16.16 -12.28
N GLY A 404 -1.54 17.37 -12.62
CA GLY A 404 -2.36 17.63 -13.81
C GLY A 404 -3.87 17.34 -13.68
N LEU A 405 -4.34 16.70 -12.60
CA LEU A 405 -5.75 16.36 -12.47
C LEU A 405 -6.67 17.58 -12.39
N GLY A 406 -6.28 18.59 -11.61
CA GLY A 406 -7.06 19.83 -11.47
C GLY A 406 -7.25 20.57 -12.78
N PRO A 407 -6.19 20.91 -13.53
CA PRO A 407 -6.29 21.51 -14.85
C PRO A 407 -7.17 20.68 -15.80
N LYS A 408 -6.96 19.36 -15.89
CA LYS A 408 -7.75 18.49 -16.75
C LYS A 408 -9.24 18.48 -16.38
N ALA A 409 -9.56 18.45 -15.08
CA ALA A 409 -10.94 18.53 -14.63
C ALA A 409 -11.62 19.85 -15.06
N LEU A 410 -10.90 20.98 -14.92
CA LEU A 410 -11.40 22.29 -15.36
C LEU A 410 -11.63 22.34 -16.88
N GLU A 411 -10.76 21.78 -17.70
CA GLU A 411 -10.91 21.66 -19.15
C GLU A 411 -12.19 20.88 -19.53
N GLN A 412 -12.60 19.93 -18.70
CA GLN A 412 -13.82 19.14 -18.86
C GLN A 412 -15.05 19.78 -18.18
N GLY A 413 -14.94 21.03 -17.72
CA GLY A 413 -16.03 21.73 -17.04
C GLY A 413 -16.37 21.18 -15.65
N LEU A 414 -15.45 20.45 -15.03
CA LEU A 414 -15.60 19.91 -13.69
C LEU A 414 -14.97 20.85 -12.66
N THR A 415 -15.61 20.94 -11.48
CA THR A 415 -15.00 21.60 -10.32
C THR A 415 -14.12 20.61 -9.55
N SER A 416 -13.20 21.10 -8.75
CA SER A 416 -12.43 20.26 -7.82
C SER A 416 -13.37 19.44 -6.93
N ILE A 417 -12.99 18.19 -6.69
CA ILE A 417 -13.74 17.31 -5.80
C ILE A 417 -13.13 17.32 -4.41
N SER A 418 -13.97 17.44 -3.40
CA SER A 418 -13.59 17.32 -1.99
C SER A 418 -14.43 16.23 -1.34
N PHE A 419 -13.82 15.47 -0.45
CA PHE A 419 -14.47 14.39 0.27
C PHE A 419 -14.66 14.81 1.73
N HIS A 420 -15.90 14.81 2.22
CA HIS A 420 -16.23 15.16 3.60
C HIS A 420 -16.23 13.94 4.52
N HIS A 421 -16.50 12.77 3.95
CA HIS A 421 -16.55 11.51 4.68
C HIS A 421 -15.58 10.49 4.08
N PRO A 422 -14.82 9.74 4.90
CA PRO A 422 -14.11 8.59 4.40
C PRO A 422 -15.11 7.52 3.97
N PRO A 423 -14.90 6.86 2.81
CA PRO A 423 -15.67 5.68 2.46
C PRO A 423 -15.63 4.64 3.57
N LEU A 424 -16.78 4.02 3.83
CA LEU A 424 -16.93 2.86 4.69
C LEU A 424 -17.64 1.78 3.89
N PHE A 425 -16.89 0.85 3.31
CA PHE A 425 -17.38 0.00 2.24
C PHE A 425 -17.15 -1.48 2.49
N ASN A 426 -18.08 -2.28 1.99
CA ASN A 426 -18.05 -3.73 2.05
C ASN A 426 -17.09 -4.32 1.03
N ILE A 427 -16.34 -5.33 1.43
CA ILE A 427 -15.23 -5.93 0.69
C ILE A 427 -15.71 -7.13 -0.12
N GLY A 428 -15.29 -7.20 -1.40
CA GLY A 428 -15.39 -8.36 -2.27
C GLY A 428 -14.06 -8.66 -2.95
N ILE A 429 -14.01 -9.72 -3.78
CA ILE A 429 -12.77 -10.16 -4.46
C ILE A 429 -12.78 -9.90 -5.97
N GLN A 430 -13.88 -9.44 -6.58
CA GLN A 430 -14.03 -9.40 -8.04
C GLN A 430 -13.04 -8.46 -8.75
N HIS A 431 -12.63 -7.38 -8.10
CA HIS A 431 -11.61 -6.45 -8.63
C HIS A 431 -10.20 -7.04 -8.68
N ALA A 432 -10.01 -8.18 -8.01
CA ALA A 432 -8.73 -8.91 -7.99
C ALA A 432 -8.71 -10.12 -8.94
N LEU A 433 -9.85 -10.53 -9.52
CA LEU A 433 -9.97 -11.70 -10.38
C LEU A 433 -9.88 -11.32 -11.86
N MET A 434 -8.93 -11.94 -12.59
CA MET A 434 -8.71 -11.63 -14.00
C MET A 434 -9.74 -12.35 -14.89
N ARG A 435 -10.45 -11.59 -15.76
CA ARG A 435 -11.47 -12.15 -16.66
C ARG A 435 -10.85 -12.97 -17.79
N HIS A 436 -9.80 -12.44 -18.44
CA HIS A 436 -9.17 -13.05 -19.60
C HIS A 436 -8.03 -14.04 -19.25
N VAL A 437 -7.56 -14.04 -18.01
CA VAL A 437 -6.63 -15.04 -17.48
C VAL A 437 -7.27 -15.69 -16.25
N PRO A 438 -8.26 -16.59 -16.46
CA PRO A 438 -9.25 -16.93 -15.43
C PRO A 438 -8.71 -17.73 -14.24
N ASN A 439 -7.46 -18.17 -14.29
CA ASN A 439 -6.78 -18.84 -13.18
C ASN A 439 -5.75 -17.95 -12.47
N LEU A 440 -5.83 -16.62 -12.68
CA LEU A 440 -4.98 -15.62 -12.05
C LEU A 440 -5.81 -14.64 -11.22
N ALA A 441 -5.31 -14.30 -10.04
CA ALA A 441 -5.76 -13.15 -9.25
C ALA A 441 -4.58 -12.19 -9.00
N VAL A 442 -4.89 -10.88 -8.89
CA VAL A 442 -3.93 -9.83 -8.51
C VAL A 442 -4.39 -9.20 -7.20
N VAL A 443 -3.57 -9.27 -6.15
CA VAL A 443 -3.89 -8.73 -4.82
C VAL A 443 -2.80 -7.78 -4.33
N SER A 444 -2.86 -6.56 -4.81
CA SER A 444 -1.87 -5.51 -4.55
C SER A 444 -2.47 -4.13 -4.87
N PRO A 445 -1.73 -3.04 -4.68
CA PRO A 445 -2.12 -1.73 -5.19
C PRO A 445 -2.47 -1.71 -6.70
N ALA A 446 -1.95 -2.66 -7.48
CA ALA A 446 -2.21 -2.77 -8.91
C ALA A 446 -3.46 -3.60 -9.28
N SER A 447 -4.29 -4.03 -8.33
CA SER A 447 -5.58 -4.69 -8.62
C SER A 447 -6.50 -3.80 -9.46
N GLY A 448 -7.61 -4.30 -9.93
CA GLY A 448 -8.55 -3.60 -10.81
C GLY A 448 -9.28 -2.44 -10.13
N PHE A 449 -8.53 -1.40 -9.80
CA PHE A 449 -9.07 -0.16 -9.26
C PHE A 449 -9.26 0.85 -10.38
N GLU A 450 -10.34 1.63 -10.28
CA GLU A 450 -10.64 2.74 -11.18
C GLU A 450 -10.72 4.06 -10.42
N GLY A 451 -10.39 5.16 -11.07
CA GLY A 451 -10.48 6.48 -10.50
C GLY A 451 -9.73 6.60 -9.17
N TYR A 452 -10.42 7.05 -8.13
CA TYR A 452 -9.90 7.16 -6.77
C TYR A 452 -9.88 5.82 -6.00
N GLY A 453 -10.33 4.71 -6.60
CA GLY A 453 -10.34 3.40 -5.92
C GLY A 453 -8.96 2.97 -5.40
N CYS A 454 -7.88 3.32 -6.09
CA CYS A 454 -6.51 3.04 -5.65
C CYS A 454 -6.15 3.71 -4.30
N ALA A 455 -6.81 4.81 -3.92
CA ALA A 455 -6.50 5.54 -2.68
C ALA A 455 -6.73 4.67 -1.43
N ALA A 456 -7.83 3.93 -1.35
CA ALA A 456 -8.06 2.93 -0.32
C ALA A 456 -7.53 1.55 -0.74
N GLY A 457 -7.53 1.26 -2.05
CA GLY A 457 -7.06 0.00 -2.63
C GLY A 457 -5.59 -0.34 -2.38
N ARG A 458 -4.74 0.65 -2.10
CA ARG A 458 -3.32 0.45 -1.74
C ARG A 458 -3.09 0.02 -0.29
N ILE A 459 -4.13 0.05 0.55
CA ILE A 459 -3.97 -0.18 2.00
C ILE A 459 -3.89 -1.68 2.31
N ILE A 460 -2.89 -2.06 3.11
CA ILE A 460 -2.60 -3.46 3.44
C ILE A 460 -3.76 -4.15 4.17
N GLU A 461 -4.40 -3.48 5.12
CA GLU A 461 -5.52 -4.07 5.88
C GLU A 461 -6.69 -4.44 4.95
N PHE A 462 -6.99 -3.58 3.97
CA PHE A 462 -7.99 -3.88 2.94
C PHE A 462 -7.58 -5.08 2.09
N ASN A 463 -6.36 -5.03 1.52
CA ASN A 463 -5.86 -6.11 0.65
C ASN A 463 -5.66 -7.42 1.40
N ALA A 464 -5.39 -7.40 2.71
CA ALA A 464 -5.33 -8.61 3.55
C ALA A 464 -6.69 -9.33 3.60
N ALA A 465 -7.79 -8.58 3.67
CA ALA A 465 -9.12 -9.16 3.63
C ALA A 465 -9.45 -9.74 2.23
N VAL A 466 -9.06 -9.03 1.17
CA VAL A 466 -9.15 -9.52 -0.21
C VAL A 466 -8.31 -10.80 -0.36
N GLY A 467 -7.06 -10.80 0.13
CA GLY A 467 -6.15 -11.95 0.09
C GLY A 467 -6.71 -13.18 0.82
N GLN A 468 -7.28 -13.00 2.02
CA GLN A 468 -7.96 -14.10 2.71
C GLN A 468 -9.11 -14.66 1.86
N GLY A 469 -9.91 -13.80 1.24
CA GLY A 469 -11.00 -14.21 0.35
C GLY A 469 -10.52 -14.94 -0.90
N LEU A 470 -9.45 -14.45 -1.53
CA LEU A 470 -8.83 -15.07 -2.71
C LEU A 470 -8.24 -16.45 -2.40
N GLY A 471 -7.63 -16.61 -1.23
CA GLY A 471 -7.13 -17.92 -0.79
C GLY A 471 -8.25 -18.95 -0.66
N ILE A 472 -9.37 -18.56 -0.05
CA ILE A 472 -10.57 -19.43 0.00
C ILE A 472 -11.08 -19.74 -1.41
N ALA A 473 -11.16 -18.73 -2.28
CA ALA A 473 -11.59 -18.91 -3.66
C ALA A 473 -10.66 -19.86 -4.43
N ALA A 474 -9.35 -19.75 -4.25
CA ALA A 474 -8.36 -20.66 -4.84
C ALA A 474 -8.55 -22.09 -4.36
N ALA A 475 -8.79 -22.31 -3.05
CA ALA A 475 -9.07 -23.63 -2.50
C ALA A 475 -10.35 -24.25 -3.08
N ILE A 476 -11.42 -23.44 -3.27
CA ILE A 476 -12.65 -23.89 -3.93
C ILE A 476 -12.36 -24.27 -5.38
N ALA A 477 -11.65 -23.41 -6.13
CA ALA A 477 -11.29 -23.62 -7.52
C ALA A 477 -10.48 -24.92 -7.71
N LEU A 478 -9.47 -25.15 -6.88
CA LEU A 478 -8.64 -26.35 -6.89
C LEU A 478 -9.47 -27.63 -6.65
N GLN A 479 -10.38 -27.59 -5.69
CA GLN A 479 -11.17 -28.75 -5.31
C GLN A 479 -12.24 -29.09 -6.35
N THR A 480 -12.80 -28.06 -7.00
CA THR A 480 -13.93 -28.23 -7.94
C THR A 480 -13.48 -28.29 -9.41
N GLY A 481 -12.19 -28.10 -9.71
CA GLY A 481 -11.66 -28.01 -11.05
C GLY A 481 -12.13 -26.76 -11.82
N ARG A 482 -12.67 -25.76 -11.13
CA ARG A 482 -13.19 -24.51 -11.72
C ARG A 482 -12.07 -23.48 -11.88
N HIS A 483 -12.34 -22.48 -12.71
CA HIS A 483 -11.48 -21.31 -12.79
C HIS A 483 -11.70 -20.37 -11.61
N LEU A 484 -10.62 -19.80 -11.12
CA LEU A 484 -10.62 -18.85 -10.01
C LEU A 484 -11.57 -17.67 -10.25
N ALA A 485 -11.57 -17.12 -11.49
CA ALA A 485 -12.45 -16.03 -11.90
C ALA A 485 -13.96 -16.33 -11.81
N THR A 486 -14.36 -17.60 -11.72
CA THR A 486 -15.77 -18.00 -11.62
C THR A 486 -16.28 -18.14 -10.18
N ILE A 487 -15.38 -17.99 -9.20
CA ILE A 487 -15.75 -18.10 -7.78
C ILE A 487 -16.38 -16.79 -7.31
N ARG A 488 -17.58 -16.88 -6.74
CA ARG A 488 -18.36 -15.71 -6.32
C ARG A 488 -18.10 -15.38 -4.84
N ASN A 489 -18.26 -14.12 -4.47
CA ASN A 489 -18.18 -13.65 -3.09
C ASN A 489 -19.03 -14.50 -2.14
N LEU A 490 -20.26 -14.86 -2.55
CA LEU A 490 -21.18 -15.63 -1.74
C LEU A 490 -20.61 -17.04 -1.36
N GLU A 491 -19.84 -17.65 -2.27
CA GLU A 491 -19.19 -18.94 -2.01
C GLU A 491 -18.08 -18.79 -0.96
N VAL A 492 -17.27 -17.74 -1.08
CA VAL A 492 -16.23 -17.40 -0.10
C VAL A 492 -16.84 -17.04 1.25
N ARG A 493 -17.88 -16.21 1.25
CA ARG A 493 -18.59 -15.81 2.47
C ARG A 493 -19.14 -16.99 3.25
N ARG A 494 -19.76 -17.96 2.58
CA ARG A 494 -20.25 -19.20 3.22
C ARG A 494 -19.15 -19.95 3.96
N VAL A 495 -17.94 -19.98 3.41
CA VAL A 495 -16.79 -20.59 4.08
C VAL A 495 -16.41 -19.80 5.33
N LEU A 496 -16.34 -18.46 5.22
CA LEU A 496 -16.02 -17.60 6.36
C LEU A 496 -17.07 -17.74 7.49
N GLU A 497 -18.35 -17.88 7.15
CA GLU A 497 -19.44 -18.16 8.10
C GLU A 497 -19.26 -19.51 8.76
N GLN A 498 -19.05 -20.58 7.97
CA GLN A 498 -18.85 -21.96 8.47
C GLN A 498 -17.63 -22.11 9.38
N THR A 499 -16.61 -21.29 9.16
CA THR A 499 -15.36 -21.30 9.95
C THR A 499 -15.32 -20.25 11.05
N SER A 500 -16.41 -19.51 11.26
CA SER A 500 -16.49 -18.40 12.21
C SER A 500 -15.41 -17.31 11.99
N GLN A 501 -15.02 -17.08 10.75
CA GLN A 501 -14.00 -16.11 10.35
C GLN A 501 -14.58 -14.90 9.62
N LEU A 502 -15.92 -14.85 9.41
CA LEU A 502 -16.56 -13.71 8.79
C LEU A 502 -16.46 -12.49 9.70
N SER A 503 -15.89 -11.42 9.17
CA SER A 503 -15.84 -10.11 9.84
C SER A 503 -17.22 -9.44 9.84
N LYS A 504 -17.45 -8.51 10.75
CA LYS A 504 -18.68 -7.73 10.81
C LYS A 504 -18.86 -6.88 9.56
N ILE A 505 -20.11 -6.77 9.12
CA ILE A 505 -20.51 -6.01 7.93
C ILE A 505 -21.25 -4.74 8.39
N TYR A 506 -20.67 -3.59 8.07
CA TYR A 506 -21.16 -2.28 8.49
C TYR A 506 -20.90 -1.17 7.45
N GLY A 507 -20.78 -1.54 6.16
CA GLY A 507 -20.64 -0.58 5.07
C GLY A 507 -21.78 0.45 5.05
N ARG A 508 -21.44 1.69 4.69
CA ARG A 508 -22.37 2.83 4.70
C ARG A 508 -22.26 3.62 3.41
N ALA A 509 -23.39 3.88 2.78
CA ALA A 509 -23.44 4.69 1.57
C ALA A 509 -23.45 6.18 1.88
N HIS A 510 -22.65 6.94 1.12
CA HIS A 510 -22.68 8.40 1.04
C HIS A 510 -23.15 8.79 -0.37
N ALA A 511 -24.44 8.54 -0.67
CA ALA A 511 -25.02 8.56 -2.00
C ALA A 511 -24.76 9.85 -2.79
N HIS A 512 -24.87 11.01 -2.17
CA HIS A 512 -24.63 12.29 -2.83
C HIS A 512 -23.15 12.45 -3.27
N GLU A 513 -22.21 12.14 -2.39
CA GLU A 513 -20.76 12.19 -2.70
C GLU A 513 -20.39 11.13 -3.74
N ALA A 514 -20.95 9.93 -3.61
CA ALA A 514 -20.76 8.84 -4.58
C ALA A 514 -21.22 9.23 -5.99
N THR A 515 -22.38 9.85 -6.13
CA THR A 515 -22.91 10.31 -7.44
C THR A 515 -22.00 11.39 -8.05
N ARG A 516 -21.55 12.34 -7.24
CA ARG A 516 -20.62 13.40 -7.70
C ARG A 516 -19.29 12.80 -8.15
N LEU A 517 -18.74 11.86 -7.36
CA LEU A 517 -17.49 11.20 -7.68
C LEU A 517 -17.62 10.32 -8.93
N ALA A 518 -18.72 9.56 -9.06
CA ALA A 518 -18.98 8.75 -10.26
C ALA A 518 -18.97 9.60 -11.54
N LYS A 519 -19.66 10.75 -11.52
CA LYS A 519 -19.62 11.70 -12.64
C LYS A 519 -18.19 12.18 -12.94
N PHE A 520 -17.42 12.50 -11.90
CA PHE A 520 -16.04 12.98 -12.04
C PHE A 520 -15.14 11.88 -12.64
N GLU A 521 -15.18 10.67 -12.09
CA GLU A 521 -14.39 9.52 -12.54
C GLU A 521 -14.73 9.15 -13.99
N THR A 522 -16.04 9.03 -14.33
CA THR A 522 -16.49 8.67 -15.69
C THR A 522 -16.10 9.75 -16.70
N THR A 523 -16.35 11.04 -16.42
CA THR A 523 -16.02 12.12 -17.36
C THR A 523 -14.52 12.18 -17.68
N LEU A 524 -13.65 11.91 -16.70
CA LEU A 524 -12.21 11.93 -16.93
C LEU A 524 -11.68 10.64 -17.60
N ALA A 525 -12.39 9.52 -17.43
CA ALA A 525 -12.07 8.25 -18.09
C ALA A 525 -12.49 8.22 -19.56
N ASP A 526 -13.62 8.81 -19.93
CA ASP A 526 -14.20 8.77 -21.29
C ASP A 526 -13.29 9.36 -22.39
N VAL A 527 -12.30 10.16 -22.01
CA VAL A 527 -11.28 10.68 -22.95
C VAL A 527 -10.33 9.58 -23.45
N MET A 528 -10.37 8.37 -22.87
CA MET A 528 -9.45 7.25 -23.18
C MET A 528 -10.06 6.14 -24.06
N ILE A 529 -11.37 6.14 -24.28
CA ILE A 529 -12.08 5.05 -24.99
C ILE A 529 -12.36 5.41 -26.46
N ALA A 530 -12.02 6.62 -26.89
CA ALA A 530 -12.17 7.09 -28.26
C ALA A 530 -10.98 6.78 -29.16
#